data_7bd524a87412a05d7bd12bda1b43ae7c
#
_entry.id   7bd524a87412a05d7bd12bda1b43ae7c
#
_cell.length_a   1.000
_cell.length_b   1.000
_cell.length_c   1.000
_cell.angle_alpha   90.00
_cell.angle_beta   90.00
_cell.angle_gamma   90.00
#
_symmetry.space_group_name_H-M   'P 1'
#
loop_
_entity.id
_entity.type
_entity.pdbx_description
1 polymer ?
#
loop_
_entity_poly.entity_id
_entity_poly.type
_entity_poly.pdbx_seq_one_letter_code
_entity_poly.pdbx_strand_id
1 'polypeptide(L)'
;MSAKNYRFETLQLHVGQEQADPATDSRAVPIYQTTSYVFHNSQHAADRFGLRDAGNIYGRLTNSTQGVFEDRVAALEGGVAGLAV
;
A
#
# COMPACT_ATOMS: atom_id res chain seq x y z
N MET A 1 -3.83 5.65 -8.07
CA MET A 1 -2.67 6.50 -7.84
C MET A 1 -2.82 7.78 -8.65
N SER A 2 -2.70 8.90 -8.02
CA SER A 2 -2.89 10.13 -8.74
C SER A 2 -1.57 10.85 -8.88
N ALA A 3 -1.03 10.80 -10.05
CA ALA A 3 0.22 11.48 -10.35
C ALA A 3 -0.01 12.86 -10.91
N LYS A 4 -1.07 13.49 -10.66
CA LYS A 4 -1.53 14.85 -11.02
C LYS A 4 -0.46 15.81 -11.57
N ASN A 5 0.36 15.40 -12.51
CA ASN A 5 1.41 16.26 -13.09
C ASN A 5 2.42 16.77 -12.05
N TYR A 6 2.68 16.00 -11.03
CA TYR A 6 3.71 16.35 -10.06
C TYR A 6 5.09 16.31 -10.72
N ARG A 7 5.97 17.19 -10.25
CA ARG A 7 7.38 17.12 -10.65
C ARG A 7 8.02 15.87 -10.03
N PHE A 8 9.15 15.45 -10.59
CA PHE A 8 9.87 14.27 -10.13
C PHE A 8 10.19 14.36 -8.62
N GLU A 9 10.62 15.52 -8.15
CA GLU A 9 10.94 15.71 -6.74
C GLU A 9 9.73 15.52 -5.83
N THR A 10 8.57 15.94 -6.28
CA THR A 10 7.32 15.75 -5.53
C THR A 10 6.93 14.28 -5.50
N LEU A 11 7.12 13.58 -6.61
CA LEU A 11 6.87 12.14 -6.69
C LEU A 11 7.72 11.37 -5.68
N GLN A 12 8.98 11.77 -5.50
CA GLN A 12 9.90 11.10 -4.58
C GLN A 12 9.41 11.14 -3.13
N LEU A 13 8.66 12.17 -2.75
CA LEU A 13 8.27 12.39 -1.36
C LEU A 13 6.82 12.00 -1.06
N HIS A 14 5.94 12.09 -2.03
CA HIS A 14 4.51 12.05 -1.73
C HIS A 14 3.72 10.90 -2.33
N VAL A 15 4.19 10.27 -3.39
CA VAL A 15 3.43 9.17 -4.00
C VAL A 15 3.35 8.00 -3.02
N GLY A 16 2.14 7.52 -2.80
CA GLY A 16 1.88 6.43 -1.87
C GLY A 16 1.53 6.91 -0.47
N GLN A 17 1.74 8.19 -0.16
CA GLN A 17 1.41 8.73 1.16
C GLN A 17 0.69 10.06 1.06
N GLU A 18 -0.14 10.23 0.04
CA GLU A 18 -0.93 11.44 -0.16
C GLU A 18 -1.94 11.64 0.96
N GLN A 19 -2.39 10.53 1.56
CA GLN A 19 -3.32 10.54 2.68
C GLN A 19 -2.60 10.12 3.95
N ALA A 20 -2.92 10.78 5.07
CA ALA A 20 -2.41 10.36 6.37
C ALA A 20 -2.94 8.97 6.72
N ASP A 21 -2.23 8.26 7.58
CA ASP A 21 -2.66 6.93 8.02
C ASP A 21 -4.04 7.03 8.70
N PRO A 22 -5.05 6.27 8.24
CA PRO A 22 -6.40 6.42 8.78
C PRO A 22 -6.54 6.00 10.24
N ALA A 23 -5.64 5.17 10.75
CA ALA A 23 -5.72 4.71 12.14
C ALA A 23 -5.08 5.69 13.12
N THR A 24 -4.03 6.38 12.71
CA THR A 24 -3.22 7.20 13.63
C THR A 24 -3.05 8.65 13.18
N ASP A 25 -3.49 8.97 11.97
CA ASP A 25 -3.29 10.27 11.32
C ASP A 25 -1.82 10.57 11.07
N SER A 26 -0.96 9.57 11.11
CA SER A 26 0.46 9.73 10.85
C SER A 26 0.70 10.20 9.42
N ARG A 27 1.52 11.22 9.25
CA ARG A 27 1.94 11.66 7.91
C ARG A 27 2.93 10.68 7.31
N ALA A 28 3.85 10.16 8.12
CA ALA A 28 4.82 9.19 7.65
C ALA A 28 4.17 7.82 7.46
N VAL A 29 4.73 7.02 6.56
CA VAL A 29 4.23 5.68 6.30
C VAL A 29 4.59 4.78 7.48
N PRO A 30 3.60 4.14 8.14
CA PRO A 30 3.90 3.18 9.20
C PRO A 30 4.66 1.97 8.67
N ILE A 31 5.49 1.39 9.52
CA ILE A 31 6.23 0.16 9.19
C ILE A 31 5.47 -1.01 9.78
N TYR A 32 4.85 -1.81 8.93
CA TYR A 32 4.07 -2.98 9.35
C TYR A 32 4.96 -4.21 9.36
N GLN A 33 5.58 -4.46 10.50
CA GLN A 33 6.45 -5.64 10.68
C GLN A 33 5.59 -6.82 11.11
N THR A 34 4.89 -7.40 10.15
CA THR A 34 3.97 -8.50 10.43
C THR A 34 4.05 -9.57 9.36
N THR A 35 3.80 -10.82 9.77
CA THR A 35 3.72 -11.94 8.82
C THR A 35 2.33 -12.08 8.25
N SER A 36 1.29 -11.84 9.06
CA SER A 36 -0.09 -12.09 8.64
C SER A 36 -1.01 -11.02 9.18
N TYR A 37 -2.23 -11.00 8.66
CA TYR A 37 -3.26 -10.06 9.05
C TYR A 37 -4.45 -10.81 9.60
N VAL A 38 -5.12 -10.22 10.59
CA VAL A 38 -6.25 -10.84 11.29
C VAL A 38 -7.55 -10.47 10.57
N PHE A 39 -8.49 -11.41 10.54
CA PHE A 39 -9.80 -11.17 9.96
C PHE A 39 -10.84 -11.00 11.07
N HIS A 40 -11.88 -10.22 10.78
CA HIS A 40 -12.93 -9.95 11.76
C HIS A 40 -13.83 -11.17 12.00
N ASN A 41 -14.04 -11.97 10.95
CA ASN A 41 -14.85 -13.19 11.02
C ASN A 41 -14.58 -14.04 9.78
N SER A 42 -15.24 -15.21 9.70
CA SER A 42 -15.02 -16.13 8.58
C SER A 42 -15.45 -15.54 7.24
N GLN A 43 -16.50 -14.76 7.21
CA GLN A 43 -16.95 -14.12 5.97
C GLN A 43 -15.94 -13.08 5.48
N HIS A 44 -15.36 -12.32 6.41
CA HIS A 44 -14.32 -11.33 6.08
C HIS A 44 -13.11 -12.04 5.45
N ALA A 45 -12.70 -13.16 6.03
CA ALA A 45 -11.59 -13.94 5.48
C ALA A 45 -11.93 -14.46 4.08
N ALA A 46 -13.13 -15.00 3.89
CA ALA A 46 -13.56 -15.51 2.60
C ALA A 46 -13.58 -14.40 1.55
N ASP A 47 -14.05 -13.21 1.90
CA ASP A 47 -14.10 -12.09 0.99
C ASP A 47 -12.69 -11.66 0.57
N ARG A 48 -11.74 -11.65 1.51
CA ARG A 48 -10.37 -11.26 1.21
C ARG A 48 -9.67 -12.29 0.33
N PHE A 49 -9.80 -13.58 0.65
CA PHE A 49 -9.22 -14.64 -0.18
C PHE A 49 -9.89 -14.73 -1.55
N GLY A 50 -11.18 -14.39 -1.62
CA GLY A 50 -11.93 -14.36 -2.88
C GLY A 50 -11.72 -13.07 -3.68
N LEU A 51 -10.90 -12.15 -3.19
CA LEU A 51 -10.62 -10.86 -3.82
C LEU A 51 -11.84 -9.93 -3.88
N ARG A 52 -12.83 -10.15 -3.03
CA ARG A 52 -13.97 -9.25 -2.88
C ARG A 52 -13.68 -8.12 -1.90
N ASP A 53 -12.67 -8.31 -1.05
CA ASP A 53 -12.16 -7.30 -0.12
C ASP A 53 -10.66 -7.15 -0.42
N ALA A 54 -10.23 -5.95 -0.72
CA ALA A 54 -8.88 -5.65 -1.19
C ALA A 54 -7.82 -5.55 -0.09
N GLY A 55 -8.10 -6.02 1.12
CA GLY A 55 -7.15 -5.92 2.21
C GLY A 55 -5.99 -6.91 2.13
N ASN A 56 -5.07 -6.79 3.10
CA ASN A 56 -3.88 -7.63 3.18
C ASN A 56 -4.19 -8.97 3.85
N ILE A 57 -3.47 -10.01 3.45
CA ILE A 57 -3.63 -11.36 4.00
C ILE A 57 -2.35 -11.79 4.71
N TYR A 58 -1.22 -11.70 4.06
CA TYR A 58 0.05 -12.19 4.55
C TYR A 58 1.18 -11.27 4.08
N GLY A 59 2.08 -10.91 4.98
CA GLY A 59 3.10 -9.89 4.72
C GLY A 59 4.03 -10.17 3.56
N ARG A 60 4.25 -11.44 3.24
CA ARG A 60 5.09 -11.79 2.10
C ARG A 60 4.39 -11.54 0.77
N LEU A 61 3.07 -11.66 0.76
CA LEU A 61 2.27 -11.44 -0.45
C LEU A 61 1.93 -9.96 -0.62
N THR A 62 1.45 -9.35 0.45
CA THR A 62 1.06 -7.94 0.44
C THR A 62 1.40 -7.33 1.80
N ASN A 63 1.82 -6.08 1.78
CA ASN A 63 2.11 -5.31 2.99
C ASN A 63 1.96 -3.84 2.64
N SER A 64 1.27 -3.08 3.48
CA SER A 64 1.00 -1.67 3.19
C SER A 64 2.27 -0.83 3.09
N THR A 65 3.27 -1.13 3.91
CA THR A 65 4.55 -0.42 3.84
C THR A 65 5.25 -0.69 2.51
N GLN A 66 5.29 -1.96 2.11
CA GLN A 66 5.89 -2.39 0.85
C GLN A 66 5.10 -1.83 -0.33
N GLY A 67 3.77 -1.73 -0.20
CA GLY A 67 2.90 -1.17 -1.22
C GLY A 67 3.23 0.29 -1.55
N VAL A 68 3.57 1.10 -0.55
CA VAL A 68 3.98 2.48 -0.79
C VAL A 68 5.27 2.53 -1.60
N PHE A 69 6.23 1.66 -1.29
CA PHE A 69 7.48 1.57 -2.05
C PHE A 69 7.20 1.22 -3.50
N GLU A 70 6.34 0.22 -3.74
CA GLU A 70 5.97 -0.20 -5.08
C GLU A 70 5.34 0.93 -5.88
N ASP A 71 4.38 1.63 -5.28
CA ASP A 71 3.69 2.74 -5.94
C ASP A 71 4.64 3.88 -6.28
N ARG A 72 5.52 4.21 -5.35
CA ARG A 72 6.44 5.32 -5.55
C ARG A 72 7.46 5.04 -6.64
N VAL A 73 8.04 3.84 -6.63
CA VAL A 73 9.00 3.47 -7.67
C VAL A 73 8.32 3.41 -9.03
N ALA A 74 7.11 2.85 -9.10
CA ALA A 74 6.35 2.84 -10.35
C ALA A 74 6.12 4.25 -10.88
N ALA A 75 5.76 5.19 -10.00
CA ALA A 75 5.54 6.58 -10.39
C ALA A 75 6.82 7.25 -10.89
N LEU A 76 7.94 7.01 -10.22
CA LEU A 76 9.22 7.60 -10.61
C LEU A 76 9.71 7.08 -11.96
N GLU A 77 9.42 5.83 -12.28
CA GLU A 77 9.83 5.20 -13.54
C GLU A 77 8.79 5.37 -14.65
N GLY A 78 7.64 5.98 -14.34
CA GLY A 78 6.57 6.11 -15.32
C GLY A 78 5.87 4.79 -15.62
N GLY A 79 5.99 3.82 -14.73
CA GLY A 79 5.38 2.50 -14.91
C GLY A 79 3.93 2.45 -14.42
N VAL A 80 3.26 1.35 -14.77
CA VAL A 80 1.86 1.13 -14.37
C VAL A 80 1.78 0.62 -12.93
N ALA A 81 2.73 -0.24 -12.54
CA ALA A 81 2.74 -0.85 -11.22
C ALA A 81 4.15 -1.36 -10.90
N GLY A 82 4.39 -1.64 -9.64
CA GLY A 82 5.63 -2.23 -9.16
C GLY A 82 5.34 -3.43 -8.27
N LEU A 83 6.34 -4.30 -8.11
CA LEU A 83 6.25 -5.45 -7.22
C LEU A 83 7.56 -5.59 -6.47
N ALA A 84 7.52 -5.45 -5.15
CA ALA A 84 8.67 -5.66 -4.29
C ALA A 84 8.69 -7.12 -3.82
N VAL A 85 9.84 -7.74 -3.86
CA VAL A 85 10.00 -9.14 -3.47
C VAL A 85 11.03 -9.29 -2.37
#